data_6fa5dd3c77564fc78ddda5783e3d2d30
#
_entry.id   6fa5dd3c77564fc78ddda5783e3d2d30
#
_cell.length_a   1.000
_cell.length_b   1.000
_cell.length_c   1.000
_cell.angle_alpha   90.00
_cell.angle_beta   90.00
_cell.angle_gamma   90.00
#
_symmetry.space_group_name_H-M   'P 1'
#
loop_
_entity.id
_entity.type
_entity.pdbx_description
1 polymer ?
#
loop_
_entity_poly.entity_id
_entity_poly.type
_entity_poly.pdbx_seq_one_letter_code
_entity_poly.pdbx_strand_id
1 'polypeptide(L)'
;MKKNKWYTISVFIIICVLLNLAGKCIAGYFRLPLWLDSLGTVAATYVCGPVCGVIVGVTLNILYSIIYSWTYACYAIVSVSIAVVAGICISKDYMKTLLGALTSSFYIALVSCSISVIFNYMFFNGYINNIWGDGVIESLLGIGFNDLLSHVAGQFYIDFPDKIITVLALYIFVRYDKGKNRFDKRIMTACIYIGIAAMAAVQLIEVN
;
A
#
# COMPACT_ATOMS: atom_id res chain seq x y z
N MET A 1 26.02 -1.23 21.43
CA MET A 1 25.61 -1.34 20.00
C MET A 1 24.16 -1.81 19.76
N LYS A 2 23.54 -2.66 20.61
CA LYS A 2 22.13 -3.13 20.42
C LYS A 2 21.06 -1.99 20.52
N LYS A 3 21.26 -1.00 21.38
CA LYS A 3 20.29 0.08 21.64
C LYS A 3 20.02 0.97 20.39
N ASN A 4 21.05 1.21 19.57
CA ASN A 4 20.91 2.02 18.34
C ASN A 4 20.09 1.32 17.23
N LYS A 5 20.07 -0.01 17.17
CA LYS A 5 19.37 -0.75 16.12
C LYS A 5 17.84 -0.62 16.27
N TRP A 6 17.31 -0.79 17.48
CA TRP A 6 15.87 -0.67 17.76
C TRP A 6 15.35 0.73 17.51
N TYR A 7 16.10 1.76 17.92
CA TYR A 7 15.77 3.14 17.65
C TYR A 7 15.67 3.42 16.13
N THR A 8 16.64 2.93 15.35
CA THR A 8 16.64 3.09 13.89
C THR A 8 15.43 2.40 13.24
N ILE A 9 15.06 1.19 13.70
CA ILE A 9 13.88 0.47 13.20
C ILE A 9 12.61 1.26 13.52
N SER A 10 12.45 1.76 14.75
CA SER A 10 11.27 2.52 15.15
C SER A 10 11.10 3.81 14.33
N VAL A 11 12.18 4.56 14.13
CA VAL A 11 12.17 5.76 13.27
C VAL A 11 11.78 5.40 11.83
N PHE A 12 12.31 4.30 11.29
CA PHE A 12 11.98 3.84 9.94
C PHE A 12 10.51 3.43 9.81
N ILE A 13 9.94 2.74 10.81
CA ILE A 13 8.51 2.40 10.84
C ILE A 13 7.66 3.68 10.81
N ILE A 14 7.98 4.69 11.61
CA ILE A 14 7.24 5.96 11.61
C ILE A 14 7.28 6.62 10.23
N ILE A 15 8.45 6.66 9.60
CA ILE A 15 8.61 7.20 8.25
C ILE A 15 7.74 6.43 7.24
N CYS A 16 7.71 5.10 7.32
CA CYS A 16 6.90 4.27 6.43
C CYS A 16 5.38 4.51 6.65
N VAL A 17 4.93 4.73 7.88
CA VAL A 17 3.54 5.12 8.17
C VAL A 17 3.21 6.47 7.55
N LEU A 18 4.09 7.47 7.73
CA LEU A 18 3.92 8.78 7.13
C LEU A 18 3.92 8.74 5.60
N LEU A 19 4.74 7.89 5.00
CA LEU A 19 4.76 7.66 3.55
C LEU A 19 3.42 7.12 3.03
N ASN A 20 2.86 6.13 3.72
CA ASN A 20 1.54 5.59 3.40
C ASN A 20 0.43 6.63 3.57
N LEU A 21 0.47 7.39 4.67
CA LEU A 21 -0.49 8.46 4.92
C LEU A 21 -0.45 9.51 3.82
N ALA A 22 0.74 10.00 3.47
CA ALA A 22 0.94 10.96 2.41
C ALA A 22 0.47 10.44 1.04
N GLY A 23 0.80 9.19 0.70
CA GLY A 23 0.32 8.55 -0.54
C GLY A 23 -1.19 8.53 -0.62
N LYS A 24 -1.86 8.11 0.46
CA LYS A 24 -3.33 8.08 0.54
C LYS A 24 -3.96 9.47 0.44
N CYS A 25 -3.39 10.48 1.10
CA CYS A 25 -3.85 11.86 0.98
C CYS A 25 -3.71 12.38 -0.46
N ILE A 26 -2.58 12.12 -1.13
CA ILE A 26 -2.35 12.49 -2.53
C ILE A 26 -3.37 11.80 -3.44
N ALA A 27 -3.55 10.49 -3.29
CA ALA A 27 -4.52 9.73 -4.09
C ALA A 27 -5.94 10.26 -3.91
N GLY A 28 -6.34 10.57 -2.68
CA GLY A 28 -7.66 11.11 -2.37
C GLY A 28 -7.86 12.53 -2.92
N TYR A 29 -6.88 13.42 -2.73
CA TYR A 29 -6.96 14.80 -3.20
C TYR A 29 -7.08 14.90 -4.73
N PHE A 30 -6.22 14.17 -5.45
CA PHE A 30 -6.27 14.15 -6.92
C PHE A 30 -7.31 13.19 -7.48
N ARG A 31 -8.10 12.53 -6.65
CA ARG A 31 -9.09 11.51 -7.03
C ARG A 31 -8.51 10.47 -7.98
N LEU A 32 -7.32 9.94 -7.63
CA LEU A 32 -6.64 8.97 -8.46
C LEU A 32 -7.34 7.60 -8.44
N PRO A 33 -7.22 6.79 -9.52
CA PRO A 33 -7.64 5.40 -9.51
C PRO A 33 -6.64 4.50 -8.74
N LEU A 34 -6.21 4.92 -7.56
CA LEU A 34 -5.15 4.32 -6.76
C LEU A 34 -5.39 4.62 -5.28
N TRP A 35 -4.79 3.82 -4.40
CA TRP A 35 -4.78 4.06 -2.96
C TRP A 35 -3.48 4.71 -2.45
N LEU A 36 -2.33 4.28 -2.97
CA LEU A 36 -0.96 4.68 -2.60
C LEU A 36 -0.64 4.54 -1.11
N ASP A 37 -1.36 3.67 -0.41
CA ASP A 37 -1.29 3.49 1.05
C ASP A 37 -0.47 2.27 1.49
N SER A 38 0.22 1.61 0.56
CA SER A 38 0.97 0.38 0.80
C SER A 38 2.47 0.48 0.53
N LEU A 39 2.95 1.61 0.00
CA LEU A 39 4.38 1.85 -0.28
C LEU A 39 5.26 1.63 0.95
N GLY A 40 4.93 2.26 2.06
CA GLY A 40 5.66 2.11 3.32
C GLY A 40 5.55 0.70 3.91
N THR A 41 4.39 0.05 3.75
CA THR A 41 4.17 -1.33 4.19
C THR A 41 5.11 -2.29 3.48
N VAL A 42 5.21 -2.21 2.14
CA VAL A 42 6.08 -3.06 1.33
C VAL A 42 7.56 -2.71 1.56
N ALA A 43 7.90 -1.42 1.70
CA ALA A 43 9.26 -0.98 2.03
C ALA A 43 9.71 -1.48 3.42
N ALA A 44 8.86 -1.36 4.44
CA ALA A 44 9.15 -1.88 5.78
C ALA A 44 9.30 -3.40 5.78
N THR A 45 8.47 -4.11 5.00
CA THR A 45 8.59 -5.56 4.81
C THR A 45 9.93 -5.93 4.21
N TYR A 46 10.39 -5.20 3.20
CA TYR A 46 11.67 -5.47 2.53
C TYR A 46 12.86 -5.23 3.47
N VAL A 47 12.87 -4.10 4.17
CA VAL A 47 14.03 -3.65 4.97
C VAL A 47 14.10 -4.36 6.33
N CYS A 48 12.96 -4.46 7.03
CA CYS A 48 12.90 -4.90 8.43
C CYS A 48 12.17 -6.24 8.61
N GLY A 49 11.61 -6.80 7.53
CA GLY A 49 10.85 -8.05 7.57
C GLY A 49 9.33 -7.85 7.68
N PRO A 50 8.54 -8.92 7.44
CA PRO A 50 7.09 -8.83 7.32
C PRO A 50 6.39 -8.31 8.58
N VAL A 51 6.92 -8.57 9.77
CA VAL A 51 6.37 -8.05 11.04
C VAL A 51 6.39 -6.52 11.07
N CYS A 52 7.46 -5.89 10.59
CA CYS A 52 7.53 -4.43 10.53
C CYS A 52 6.54 -3.87 9.48
N GLY A 53 6.37 -4.56 8.35
CA GLY A 53 5.33 -4.20 7.37
C GLY A 53 3.92 -4.28 7.96
N VAL A 54 3.62 -5.35 8.70
CA VAL A 54 2.35 -5.49 9.42
C VAL A 54 2.13 -4.32 10.39
N ILE A 55 3.13 -3.97 11.19
CA ILE A 55 3.03 -2.84 12.13
C ILE A 55 2.71 -1.54 11.37
N VAL A 56 3.40 -1.25 10.26
CA VAL A 56 3.16 -0.06 9.44
C VAL A 56 1.73 -0.03 8.90
N GLY A 57 1.27 -1.12 8.28
CA GLY A 57 -0.06 -1.18 7.67
C GLY A 57 -1.19 -1.12 8.69
N VAL A 58 -1.06 -1.83 9.81
CA VAL A 58 -2.05 -1.80 10.89
C VAL A 58 -2.13 -0.40 11.52
N THR A 59 -0.97 0.21 11.80
CA THR A 59 -0.93 1.57 12.37
C THR A 59 -1.64 2.58 11.47
N LEU A 60 -1.44 2.53 10.15
CA LEU A 60 -2.14 3.41 9.22
C LEU A 60 -3.66 3.24 9.32
N ASN A 61 -4.16 1.99 9.28
CA ASN A 61 -5.60 1.75 9.32
C ASN A 61 -6.22 2.13 10.66
N ILE A 62 -5.50 1.98 11.78
CA ILE A 62 -5.92 2.47 13.09
C ILE A 62 -6.02 4.01 13.08
N LEU A 63 -5.02 4.71 12.55
CA LEU A 63 -5.07 6.17 12.42
C LEU A 63 -6.28 6.62 11.60
N TYR A 64 -6.54 5.96 10.46
CA TYR A 64 -7.73 6.23 9.62
C TYR A 64 -9.03 5.93 10.35
N SER A 65 -9.07 4.88 11.17
CA SER A 65 -10.27 4.54 11.93
C SER A 65 -10.61 5.59 12.98
N ILE A 66 -9.62 6.23 13.56
CA ILE A 66 -9.81 7.33 14.54
C ILE A 66 -10.26 8.62 13.84
N ILE A 67 -9.72 8.92 12.66
CA ILE A 67 -9.99 10.18 11.94
C ILE A 67 -11.33 10.14 11.19
N TYR A 68 -11.67 9.03 10.55
CA TYR A 68 -12.83 8.95 9.64
C TYR A 68 -13.93 8.03 10.14
N SER A 69 -13.67 6.72 10.30
CA SER A 69 -14.67 5.74 10.70
C SER A 69 -14.00 4.45 11.18
N TRP A 70 -14.58 3.82 12.20
CA TRP A 70 -14.12 2.54 12.75
C TRP A 70 -14.01 1.42 11.68
N THR A 71 -14.79 1.50 10.59
CA THR A 71 -14.74 0.53 9.48
C THR A 71 -13.36 0.41 8.86
N TYR A 72 -12.55 1.50 8.88
CA TYR A 72 -11.17 1.46 8.38
C TYR A 72 -10.26 0.53 9.20
N ALA A 73 -10.57 0.27 10.48
CA ALA A 73 -9.80 -0.68 11.27
C ALA A 73 -9.88 -2.11 10.71
N CYS A 74 -11.00 -2.49 10.10
CA CYS A 74 -11.18 -3.81 9.49
C CYS A 74 -10.23 -4.00 8.28
N TYR A 75 -9.94 -2.94 7.53
CA TYR A 75 -8.99 -2.99 6.42
C TYR A 75 -7.52 -3.18 6.88
N ALA A 76 -7.24 -3.16 8.17
CA ALA A 76 -5.94 -3.58 8.69
C ALA A 76 -5.59 -5.02 8.27
N ILE A 77 -6.57 -5.90 8.13
CA ILE A 77 -6.37 -7.28 7.64
C ILE A 77 -5.85 -7.28 6.19
N VAL A 78 -6.31 -6.35 5.34
CA VAL A 78 -5.79 -6.17 3.98
C VAL A 78 -4.31 -5.79 4.04
N SER A 79 -3.94 -4.84 4.90
CA SER A 79 -2.54 -4.41 5.07
C SER A 79 -1.65 -5.52 5.63
N VAL A 80 -2.18 -6.35 6.55
CA VAL A 80 -1.48 -7.56 7.04
C VAL A 80 -1.21 -8.52 5.88
N SER A 81 -2.21 -8.79 5.04
CA SER A 81 -2.06 -9.69 3.90
C SER A 81 -1.05 -9.18 2.88
N ILE A 82 -1.04 -7.87 2.60
CA ILE A 82 -0.03 -7.22 1.74
C ILE A 82 1.39 -7.46 2.30
N ALA A 83 1.61 -7.23 3.60
CA ALA A 83 2.90 -7.42 4.23
C ALA A 83 3.35 -8.89 4.18
N VAL A 84 2.44 -9.83 4.42
CA VAL A 84 2.74 -11.28 4.39
C VAL A 84 3.09 -11.72 2.97
N VAL A 85 2.26 -11.40 1.98
CA VAL A 85 2.49 -11.79 0.58
C VAL A 85 3.77 -11.14 0.03
N ALA A 86 3.99 -9.85 0.31
CA ALA A 86 5.23 -9.17 -0.03
C ALA A 86 6.44 -9.86 0.61
N GLY A 87 6.35 -10.25 1.88
CA GLY A 87 7.40 -11.00 2.58
C GLY A 87 7.73 -12.34 1.94
N ILE A 88 6.71 -13.08 1.49
CA ILE A 88 6.88 -14.34 0.76
C ILE A 88 7.59 -14.08 -0.58
N CYS A 89 7.15 -13.09 -1.36
CA CYS A 89 7.76 -12.74 -2.64
C CYS A 89 9.22 -12.30 -2.48
N ILE A 90 9.51 -11.51 -1.44
CA ILE A 90 10.87 -11.08 -1.10
C ILE A 90 11.75 -12.29 -0.71
N SER A 91 11.23 -13.23 0.08
CA SER A 91 11.98 -14.42 0.50
C SER A 91 12.30 -15.35 -0.66
N LYS A 92 11.48 -15.33 -1.71
CA LYS A 92 11.69 -16.08 -2.96
C LYS A 92 12.48 -15.30 -4.03
N ASP A 93 13.11 -14.19 -3.64
CA ASP A 93 13.95 -13.37 -4.52
C ASP A 93 13.21 -12.74 -5.73
N TYR A 94 11.89 -12.68 -5.71
CA TYR A 94 11.09 -12.10 -6.82
C TYR A 94 11.44 -10.62 -7.07
N MET A 95 11.87 -9.89 -6.05
CA MET A 95 12.30 -8.49 -6.20
C MET A 95 13.64 -8.30 -6.93
N LYS A 96 14.34 -9.40 -7.32
CA LYS A 96 15.61 -9.31 -8.07
C LYS A 96 15.41 -9.09 -9.57
N THR A 97 14.24 -9.42 -10.11
CA THR A 97 13.92 -9.31 -11.55
C THR A 97 12.66 -8.49 -11.77
N LEU A 98 12.57 -7.82 -12.92
CA LEU A 98 11.36 -7.05 -13.28
C LEU A 98 10.13 -7.97 -13.36
N LEU A 99 10.27 -9.13 -13.98
CA LEU A 99 9.18 -10.10 -14.07
C LEU A 99 8.74 -10.57 -12.69
N GLY A 100 9.67 -10.85 -11.79
CA GLY A 100 9.36 -11.21 -10.41
C GLY A 100 8.67 -10.09 -9.64
N ALA A 101 9.07 -8.83 -9.86
CA ALA A 101 8.41 -7.67 -9.28
C ALA A 101 6.95 -7.54 -9.78
N LEU A 102 6.72 -7.67 -11.09
CA LEU A 102 5.37 -7.66 -11.67
C LEU A 102 4.51 -8.82 -11.17
N THR A 103 5.10 -10.01 -11.06
CA THR A 103 4.42 -11.19 -10.48
C THR A 103 4.05 -10.95 -9.01
N SER A 104 4.94 -10.31 -8.25
CA SER A 104 4.65 -9.93 -6.86
C SER A 104 3.52 -8.92 -6.76
N SER A 105 3.49 -7.91 -7.65
CA SER A 105 2.39 -6.94 -7.72
C SER A 105 1.05 -7.63 -7.95
N PHE A 106 1.02 -8.60 -8.87
CA PHE A 106 -0.19 -9.36 -9.16
C PHE A 106 -0.68 -10.17 -7.95
N TYR A 107 0.21 -10.91 -7.26
CA TYR A 107 -0.18 -11.68 -6.07
C TYR A 107 -0.66 -10.78 -4.94
N ILE A 108 0.02 -9.67 -4.70
CA ILE A 108 -0.37 -8.72 -3.66
C ILE A 108 -1.74 -8.11 -4.01
N ALA A 109 -1.95 -7.68 -5.27
CA ALA A 109 -3.22 -7.13 -5.72
C ALA A 109 -4.37 -8.14 -5.63
N LEU A 110 -4.13 -9.40 -6.01
CA LEU A 110 -5.14 -10.46 -5.96
C LEU A 110 -5.62 -10.70 -4.53
N VAL A 111 -4.68 -10.81 -3.58
CA VAL A 111 -5.02 -11.07 -2.17
C VAL A 111 -5.67 -9.84 -1.53
N SER A 112 -5.14 -8.63 -1.78
CA SER A 112 -5.74 -7.40 -1.25
C SER A 112 -7.16 -7.19 -1.79
N CYS A 113 -7.37 -7.34 -3.09
CA CYS A 113 -8.67 -7.26 -3.74
C CYS A 113 -9.67 -8.26 -3.12
N SER A 114 -9.29 -9.54 -3.00
CA SER A 114 -10.17 -10.58 -2.48
C SER A 114 -10.68 -10.28 -1.06
N ILE A 115 -9.81 -9.74 -0.20
CA ILE A 115 -10.18 -9.38 1.17
C ILE A 115 -10.98 -8.07 1.19
N SER A 116 -10.58 -7.07 0.38
CA SER A 116 -11.27 -5.79 0.31
C SER A 116 -12.71 -5.92 -0.17
N VAL A 117 -12.97 -6.75 -1.18
CA VAL A 117 -14.33 -7.00 -1.68
C VAL A 117 -15.25 -7.53 -0.59
N ILE A 118 -14.76 -8.41 0.29
CA ILE A 118 -15.56 -8.91 1.43
C ILE A 118 -15.97 -7.75 2.34
N PHE A 119 -15.04 -6.88 2.71
CA PHE A 119 -15.34 -5.72 3.57
C PHE A 119 -16.21 -4.68 2.85
N ASN A 120 -16.01 -4.48 1.54
CA ASN A 120 -16.85 -3.60 0.75
C ASN A 120 -18.31 -4.06 0.78
N TYR A 121 -18.58 -5.36 0.63
CA TYR A 121 -19.92 -5.90 0.77
C TYR A 121 -20.47 -5.77 2.19
N MET A 122 -19.65 -5.98 3.21
CA MET A 122 -20.07 -5.87 4.61
C MET A 122 -20.46 -4.45 5.03
N PHE A 123 -19.75 -3.44 4.52
CA PHE A 123 -19.86 -2.07 5.03
C PHE A 123 -20.42 -1.06 4.02
N PHE A 124 -20.29 -1.32 2.72
CA PHE A 124 -20.55 -0.35 1.66
C PHE A 124 -21.40 -0.91 0.51
N ASN A 125 -22.16 -1.98 0.74
CA ASN A 125 -22.98 -2.64 -0.29
C ASN A 125 -22.19 -3.01 -1.56
N GLY A 126 -20.94 -3.39 -1.40
CA GLY A 126 -20.02 -3.76 -2.47
C GLY A 126 -19.23 -2.60 -3.06
N TYR A 127 -19.64 -1.35 -2.88
CA TYR A 127 -18.94 -0.19 -3.45
C TYR A 127 -17.60 0.08 -2.75
N ILE A 128 -16.66 0.64 -3.52
CA ILE A 128 -15.25 0.84 -3.12
C ILE A 128 -15.06 2.21 -2.46
N ASN A 129 -15.99 3.15 -2.70
CA ASN A 129 -15.85 4.59 -2.41
C ASN A 129 -14.67 5.24 -3.16
N ASN A 130 -14.42 4.78 -4.37
CA ASN A 130 -13.52 5.38 -5.34
C ASN A 130 -14.25 5.53 -6.67
N ILE A 131 -14.35 6.77 -7.17
CA ILE A 131 -15.15 7.11 -8.36
C ILE A 131 -14.82 6.25 -9.58
N TRP A 132 -13.56 5.88 -9.76
CA TRP A 132 -13.11 5.08 -10.90
C TRP A 132 -13.51 3.61 -10.76
N GLY A 133 -13.30 3.04 -9.58
CA GLY A 133 -13.68 1.66 -9.30
C GLY A 133 -15.19 1.49 -9.31
N ASP A 134 -15.92 2.42 -8.69
CA ASP A 134 -17.38 2.42 -8.65
C ASP A 134 -17.96 2.61 -10.06
N GLY A 135 -17.34 3.46 -10.90
CA GLY A 135 -17.70 3.61 -12.31
C GLY A 135 -17.53 2.32 -13.13
N VAL A 136 -16.49 1.53 -12.85
CA VAL A 136 -16.33 0.20 -13.48
C VAL A 136 -17.45 -0.75 -13.03
N ILE A 137 -17.78 -0.76 -11.73
CA ILE A 137 -18.87 -1.58 -11.20
C ILE A 137 -20.18 -1.24 -11.89
N GLU A 138 -20.56 0.03 -11.90
CA GLU A 138 -21.82 0.50 -12.50
C GLU A 138 -21.89 0.20 -14.00
N SER A 139 -20.79 0.39 -14.72
CA SER A 139 -20.72 0.08 -16.16
C SER A 139 -20.95 -1.42 -16.44
N LEU A 140 -20.36 -2.31 -15.64
CA LEU A 140 -20.53 -3.75 -15.79
C LEU A 140 -21.93 -4.21 -15.39
N LEU A 141 -22.48 -3.68 -14.31
CA LEU A 141 -23.85 -3.96 -13.89
C LEU A 141 -24.87 -3.48 -14.93
N GLY A 142 -24.61 -2.30 -15.55
CA GLY A 142 -25.47 -1.73 -16.59
C GLY A 142 -25.60 -2.59 -17.84
N ILE A 143 -24.59 -3.40 -18.17
CA ILE A 143 -24.64 -4.36 -19.28
C ILE A 143 -25.14 -5.76 -18.83
N GLY A 144 -25.60 -5.90 -17.59
CA GLY A 144 -26.12 -7.17 -17.05
C GLY A 144 -25.06 -8.17 -16.64
N PHE A 145 -23.82 -7.72 -16.36
CA PHE A 145 -22.77 -8.60 -15.89
C PHE A 145 -23.03 -9.09 -14.45
N ASN A 146 -22.41 -10.20 -14.06
CA ASN A 146 -22.59 -10.77 -12.73
C ASN A 146 -22.19 -9.80 -11.62
N ASP A 147 -23.04 -9.64 -10.61
CA ASP A 147 -22.89 -8.69 -9.51
C ASP A 147 -21.53 -8.84 -8.80
N LEU A 148 -21.23 -10.02 -8.27
CA LEU A 148 -19.96 -10.26 -7.54
C LEU A 148 -18.74 -10.01 -8.43
N LEU A 149 -18.78 -10.45 -9.68
CA LEU A 149 -17.66 -10.25 -10.61
C LEU A 149 -17.48 -8.79 -10.99
N SER A 150 -18.56 -8.00 -11.07
CA SER A 150 -18.50 -6.55 -11.30
C SER A 150 -17.75 -5.83 -10.16
N HIS A 151 -18.07 -6.17 -8.91
CA HIS A 151 -17.41 -5.60 -7.74
C HIS A 151 -15.95 -6.06 -7.62
N VAL A 152 -15.64 -7.32 -7.91
CA VAL A 152 -14.26 -7.80 -7.98
C VAL A 152 -13.47 -7.07 -9.06
N ALA A 153 -14.06 -6.87 -10.24
CA ALA A 153 -13.40 -6.16 -11.34
C ALA A 153 -13.12 -4.70 -10.99
N GLY A 154 -14.08 -3.98 -10.40
CA GLY A 154 -13.89 -2.61 -9.94
C GLY A 154 -12.80 -2.46 -8.88
N GLN A 155 -12.80 -3.34 -7.87
CA GLN A 155 -11.76 -3.36 -6.84
C GLN A 155 -10.39 -3.69 -7.43
N PHE A 156 -10.30 -4.69 -8.31
CA PHE A 156 -9.04 -5.08 -8.94
C PHE A 156 -8.51 -3.99 -9.89
N TYR A 157 -9.40 -3.24 -10.55
CA TYR A 157 -9.03 -2.08 -11.38
C TYR A 157 -8.27 -1.02 -10.58
N ILE A 158 -8.59 -0.83 -9.32
CA ILE A 158 -7.89 0.11 -8.42
C ILE A 158 -6.64 -0.55 -7.81
N ASP A 159 -6.77 -1.77 -7.30
CA ASP A 159 -5.69 -2.44 -6.55
C ASP A 159 -4.50 -2.81 -7.44
N PHE A 160 -4.72 -3.27 -8.66
CA PHE A 160 -3.64 -3.78 -9.48
C PHE A 160 -2.64 -2.70 -9.93
N PRO A 161 -3.05 -1.56 -10.49
CA PRO A 161 -2.14 -0.45 -10.79
C PRO A 161 -1.44 0.09 -9.52
N ASP A 162 -2.16 0.16 -8.41
CA ASP A 162 -1.60 0.60 -7.13
C ASP A 162 -0.44 -0.30 -6.68
N LYS A 163 -0.61 -1.61 -6.77
CA LYS A 163 0.43 -2.57 -6.37
C LYS A 163 1.58 -2.63 -7.38
N ILE A 164 1.31 -2.40 -8.69
CA ILE A 164 2.38 -2.24 -9.68
C ILE A 164 3.26 -1.06 -9.31
N ILE A 165 2.68 0.11 -9.06
CA ILE A 165 3.45 1.32 -8.69
C ILE A 165 4.24 1.09 -7.40
N THR A 166 3.58 0.53 -6.38
CA THR A 166 4.20 0.23 -5.09
C THR A 166 5.41 -0.70 -5.21
N VAL A 167 5.24 -1.81 -5.91
CA VAL A 167 6.30 -2.84 -6.02
C VAL A 167 7.39 -2.40 -6.99
N LEU A 168 7.05 -1.73 -8.11
CA LEU A 168 8.06 -1.21 -9.03
C LEU A 168 8.89 -0.11 -8.40
N ALA A 169 8.31 0.79 -7.60
CA ALA A 169 9.06 1.78 -6.85
C ALA A 169 10.10 1.11 -5.93
N LEU A 170 9.70 0.06 -5.21
CA LEU A 170 10.63 -0.73 -4.41
C LEU A 170 11.67 -1.44 -5.28
N TYR A 171 11.27 -2.07 -6.39
CA TYR A 171 12.18 -2.78 -7.30
C TYR A 171 13.27 -1.88 -7.86
N ILE A 172 12.90 -0.70 -8.37
CA ILE A 172 13.85 0.31 -8.88
C ILE A 172 14.84 0.66 -7.78
N PHE A 173 14.33 0.89 -6.59
CA PHE A 173 15.11 1.22 -5.42
C PHE A 173 16.12 0.10 -5.06
N VAL A 174 15.65 -1.15 -4.96
CA VAL A 174 16.46 -2.34 -4.67
C VAL A 174 17.56 -2.53 -5.73
N ARG A 175 17.22 -2.33 -7.01
CA ARG A 175 18.17 -2.46 -8.13
C ARG A 175 19.24 -1.38 -8.11
N TYR A 176 18.90 -0.16 -7.72
CA TYR A 176 19.85 0.95 -7.61
C TYR A 176 20.83 0.74 -6.46
N ASP A 177 20.38 0.15 -5.37
CA ASP A 177 21.18 -0.10 -4.17
C ASP A 177 22.18 -1.27 -4.29
N LYS A 178 22.26 -1.96 -5.43
CA LYS A 178 23.14 -3.12 -5.70
C LYS A 178 23.14 -4.21 -4.60
N GLY A 179 22.09 -4.32 -3.81
CA GLY A 179 21.80 -5.46 -2.94
C GLY A 179 22.78 -5.69 -1.77
N LYS A 180 23.57 -4.70 -1.37
CA LYS A 180 24.67 -4.91 -0.43
C LYS A 180 24.31 -4.89 1.06
N ASN A 181 23.23 -4.19 1.44
CA ASN A 181 22.75 -4.21 2.84
C ASN A 181 21.26 -3.89 2.90
N ARG A 182 20.43 -4.83 3.39
CA ARG A 182 19.00 -4.60 3.67
C ARG A 182 18.73 -3.42 4.63
N PHE A 183 19.76 -2.86 5.22
CA PHE A 183 19.73 -1.75 6.17
C PHE A 183 20.64 -0.63 5.72
N ASP A 184 20.52 -0.17 4.45
CA ASP A 184 21.32 0.96 3.99
C ASP A 184 20.67 2.27 4.44
N LYS A 185 21.50 3.14 5.03
CA LYS A 185 21.12 4.50 5.43
C LYS A 185 20.50 5.30 4.26
N ARG A 186 20.87 4.97 3.02
CA ARG A 186 20.35 5.63 1.80
C ARG A 186 18.86 5.35 1.58
N ILE A 187 18.40 4.13 1.87
CA ILE A 187 16.97 3.76 1.79
C ILE A 187 16.18 4.59 2.78
N MET A 188 16.67 4.63 4.01
CA MET A 188 16.07 5.42 5.06
C MET A 188 16.03 6.89 4.69
N THR A 189 17.13 7.42 4.13
CA THR A 189 17.24 8.81 3.69
C THR A 189 16.30 9.12 2.52
N ALA A 190 16.19 8.25 1.53
CA ALA A 190 15.25 8.42 0.40
C ALA A 190 13.78 8.39 0.86
N CYS A 191 13.40 7.45 1.72
CA CYS A 191 12.05 7.40 2.30
C CYS A 191 11.74 8.66 3.14
N ILE A 192 12.74 9.21 3.88
CA ILE A 192 12.62 10.46 4.62
C ILE A 192 12.34 11.62 3.67
N TYR A 193 13.13 11.78 2.61
CA TYR A 193 12.94 12.87 1.65
C TYR A 193 11.61 12.79 0.91
N ILE A 194 11.21 11.58 0.48
CA ILE A 194 9.91 11.37 -0.16
C ILE A 194 8.76 11.65 0.82
N GLY A 195 8.87 11.19 2.07
CA GLY A 195 7.87 11.46 3.11
C GLY A 195 7.74 12.94 3.45
N ILE A 196 8.88 13.66 3.58
CA ILE A 196 8.89 15.12 3.84
C ILE A 196 8.32 15.87 2.63
N ALA A 197 8.71 15.52 1.40
CA ALA A 197 8.21 16.17 0.18
C ALA A 197 6.71 15.94 0.03
N ALA A 198 6.21 14.74 0.32
CA ALA A 198 4.79 14.41 0.28
C ALA A 198 3.99 15.18 1.35
N MET A 199 4.52 15.31 2.59
CA MET A 199 3.89 16.11 3.64
C MET A 199 3.87 17.60 3.31
N ALA A 200 4.95 18.14 2.76
CA ALA A 200 4.99 19.52 2.30
C ALA A 200 4.00 19.80 1.16
N ALA A 201 3.84 18.83 0.24
CA ALA A 201 2.85 18.94 -0.83
C ALA A 201 1.40 18.93 -0.28
N VAL A 202 1.11 18.11 0.73
CA VAL A 202 -0.22 18.10 1.39
C VAL A 202 -0.50 19.43 2.09
N GLN A 203 0.48 20.02 2.81
CA GLN A 203 0.32 21.33 3.46
C GLN A 203 0.09 22.46 2.46
N LEU A 204 0.78 22.45 1.31
CA LEU A 204 0.57 23.45 0.25
C LEU A 204 -0.81 23.36 -0.41
N ILE A 205 -1.44 22.20 -0.35
CA ILE A 205 -2.75 21.92 -0.90
C ILE A 205 -3.88 22.37 0.07
N GLU A 206 -3.66 22.21 1.39
CA GLU A 206 -4.64 22.63 2.41
C GLU A 206 -4.69 24.16 2.62
N VAL A 207 -3.68 24.89 2.17
CA VAL A 207 -3.56 26.36 2.33
C VAL A 207 -4.16 27.13 1.13
N ASN A 208 -4.48 26.47 0.02
CA ASN A 208 -5.18 27.05 -1.15
C ASN A 208 -6.62 26.53 -1.26
#